data_cf0c610f44f6874753786dc995bee032
#
_entry.id   cf0c610f44f6874753786dc995bee032
#
_cell.length_a   1.000
_cell.length_b   1.000
_cell.length_c   1.000
_cell.angle_alpha   90.00
_cell.angle_beta   90.00
_cell.angle_gamma   90.00
#
_symmetry.space_group_name_H-M   'P 1'
#
loop_
_entity.id
_entity.type
_entity.pdbx_description
1 polymer ?
#
loop_
_entity_poly.entity_id
_entity_poly.type
_entity_poly.pdbx_seq_one_letter_code
_entity_poly.pdbx_strand_id
1 'polypeptide(L)'
;MALFGTVRDALTLTGVASEFVDNVITQQVGYYSVYLPDTPSNVYGEGLVKQYIGPILINCLIVRGDFTTRNNDFGPDTFRTVAFRFLKVGLEFANVVPAVGDVVMYNEAYYEVDNINQNQLFLGKDPDYAYSEGLDRFGASFSIIVNTHLAEPERFGIQRQRL
;
A
#
# COMPACT_ATOMS: atom_id res chain seq x y z
N MET A 1 21.27 9.29 27.59
CA MET A 1 21.51 9.51 26.15
C MET A 1 21.54 8.14 25.51
N ALA A 2 20.58 7.86 24.63
CA ALA A 2 20.57 6.55 23.95
C ALA A 2 21.71 6.52 22.93
N LEU A 3 22.53 5.47 22.97
CA LEU A 3 23.68 5.29 22.07
C LEU A 3 23.25 5.11 20.60
N PHE A 4 22.02 4.67 20.37
CA PHE A 4 21.41 4.44 19.07
C PHE A 4 19.99 5.02 19.07
N GLY A 5 19.56 5.50 17.93
CA GLY A 5 18.21 6.05 17.75
C GLY A 5 18.20 7.59 17.75
N THR A 6 19.22 8.17 17.18
CA THR A 6 19.25 9.60 16.88
C THR A 6 18.52 9.88 15.55
N VAL A 7 18.17 11.14 15.31
CA VAL A 7 17.66 11.66 14.02
C VAL A 7 18.51 11.17 12.85
N ARG A 8 19.82 11.26 13.04
CA ARG A 8 20.80 10.88 12.03
C ARG A 8 20.70 9.42 11.67
N ASP A 9 20.49 8.54 12.66
CA ASP A 9 20.33 7.10 12.44
C ASP A 9 19.06 6.81 11.67
N ALA A 10 17.94 7.50 12.00
CA ALA A 10 16.69 7.38 11.29
C ALA A 10 16.81 7.84 9.83
N LEU A 11 17.42 8.99 9.58
CA LEU A 11 17.62 9.49 8.23
C LEU A 11 18.55 8.57 7.42
N THR A 12 19.58 8.02 8.03
CA THR A 12 20.50 7.09 7.38
C THR A 12 19.78 5.80 7.00
N LEU A 13 19.01 5.20 7.91
CA LEU A 13 18.26 3.99 7.64
C LEU A 13 17.16 4.21 6.59
N THR A 14 16.46 5.35 6.66
CA THR A 14 15.46 5.71 5.65
C THR A 14 16.12 5.90 4.28
N GLY A 15 17.27 6.56 4.22
CA GLY A 15 18.04 6.76 2.99
C GLY A 15 18.50 5.44 2.38
N VAL A 16 19.08 4.56 3.19
CA VAL A 16 19.50 3.22 2.74
C VAL A 16 18.33 2.38 2.27
N ALA A 17 17.20 2.42 2.98
CA ALA A 17 16.02 1.66 2.59
C ALA A 17 15.39 2.19 1.29
N SER A 18 15.32 3.52 1.10
CA SER A 18 14.81 4.09 -0.16
C SER A 18 15.75 3.76 -1.32
N GLU A 19 17.06 3.88 -1.14
CA GLU A 19 18.01 3.48 -2.16
C GLU A 19 17.88 2.01 -2.53
N PHE A 20 17.67 1.15 -1.54
CA PHE A 20 17.49 -0.27 -1.78
C PHE A 20 16.20 -0.59 -2.56
N VAL A 21 15.08 0.05 -2.22
CA VAL A 21 13.80 -0.15 -2.89
C VAL A 21 13.79 0.48 -4.28
N ASP A 22 14.36 1.69 -4.41
CA ASP A 22 14.27 2.46 -5.65
C ASP A 22 15.33 2.08 -6.68
N ASN A 23 16.54 1.72 -6.25
CA ASN A 23 17.67 1.48 -7.14
C ASN A 23 18.07 0.01 -7.28
N VAL A 24 17.84 -0.81 -6.25
CA VAL A 24 18.24 -2.24 -6.27
C VAL A 24 17.07 -3.13 -6.64
N ILE A 25 15.93 -2.95 -5.99
CA ILE A 25 14.75 -3.81 -6.21
C ILE A 25 13.97 -3.33 -7.42
N THR A 26 13.75 -2.02 -7.53
CA THR A 26 13.08 -1.36 -8.67
C THR A 26 11.74 -1.98 -9.08
N GLN A 27 11.04 -2.59 -8.13
CA GLN A 27 9.75 -3.23 -8.40
C GLN A 27 8.65 -2.18 -8.33
N GLN A 28 8.04 -1.88 -9.46
CA GLN A 28 6.96 -0.91 -9.56
C GLN A 28 5.59 -1.58 -9.61
N VAL A 29 4.62 -0.91 -9.01
CA VAL A 29 3.19 -1.23 -9.10
C VAL A 29 2.40 -0.01 -9.47
N GLY A 30 1.27 -0.19 -10.16
CA GLY A 30 0.33 0.89 -10.44
C GLY A 30 -0.68 1.00 -9.29
N TYR A 31 -0.71 2.13 -8.62
CA TYR A 31 -1.64 2.39 -7.54
C TYR A 31 -2.81 3.25 -8.03
N TYR A 32 -4.04 2.82 -7.74
CA TYR A 32 -5.28 3.50 -8.06
C TYR A 32 -6.01 3.85 -6.77
N SER A 33 -6.17 5.13 -6.52
CA SER A 33 -6.92 5.62 -5.36
C SER A 33 -8.39 5.81 -5.69
N VAL A 34 -9.28 5.45 -4.78
CA VAL A 34 -10.72 5.72 -4.91
C VAL A 34 -10.98 7.22 -4.87
N TYR A 35 -11.67 7.74 -5.89
CA TYR A 35 -12.07 9.13 -5.94
C TYR A 35 -13.49 9.30 -5.43
N LEU A 36 -13.60 9.63 -4.15
CA LEU A 36 -14.88 9.77 -3.46
C LEU A 36 -15.83 10.83 -4.05
N PRO A 37 -15.34 12.01 -4.50
CA PRO A 37 -16.24 13.07 -5.00
C PRO A 37 -17.08 12.64 -6.21
N ASP A 38 -16.54 11.81 -7.10
CA ASP A 38 -17.24 11.35 -8.30
C ASP A 38 -17.83 9.94 -8.14
N THR A 39 -17.67 9.33 -6.95
CA THR A 39 -18.28 8.04 -6.65
C THR A 39 -19.72 8.24 -6.18
N PRO A 40 -20.74 7.94 -7.02
CA PRO A 40 -22.12 8.10 -6.61
C PRO A 40 -22.46 7.12 -5.48
N SER A 41 -22.88 7.65 -4.35
CA SER A 41 -23.35 6.83 -3.23
C SER A 41 -24.88 6.75 -3.21
N ASN A 42 -25.40 5.57 -2.86
CA ASN A 42 -26.82 5.41 -2.60
C ASN A 42 -27.21 6.03 -1.24
N VAL A 43 -28.50 6.01 -0.91
CA VAL A 43 -29.03 6.55 0.36
C VAL A 43 -28.37 5.90 1.59
N TYR A 44 -27.81 4.71 1.44
CA TYR A 44 -27.13 3.96 2.49
C TYR A 44 -25.60 4.18 2.53
N GLY A 45 -25.08 5.05 1.66
CA GLY A 45 -23.64 5.35 1.60
C GLY A 45 -22.81 4.33 0.81
N GLU A 46 -23.44 3.39 0.09
CA GLU A 46 -22.73 2.43 -0.73
C GLU A 46 -22.52 2.98 -2.14
N GLY A 47 -21.29 2.94 -2.64
CA GLY A 47 -20.98 3.30 -4.02
C GLY A 47 -21.33 2.15 -4.97
N LEU A 48 -22.25 2.40 -5.90
CA LEU A 48 -22.61 1.42 -6.94
C LEU A 48 -21.46 1.18 -7.94
N VAL A 49 -20.72 2.24 -8.27
CA VAL A 49 -19.53 2.20 -9.14
C VAL A 49 -18.48 3.11 -8.54
N LYS A 50 -17.38 2.55 -8.10
CA LYS A 50 -16.24 3.31 -7.59
C LYS A 50 -15.50 3.95 -8.76
N GLN A 51 -15.16 5.23 -8.64
CA GLN A 51 -14.28 5.91 -9.57
C GLN A 51 -12.85 5.91 -9.01
N TYR A 52 -11.87 5.71 -9.88
CA TYR A 52 -10.47 5.60 -9.48
C TYR A 52 -9.61 6.63 -10.20
N ILE A 53 -8.66 7.20 -9.48
CA ILE A 53 -7.59 8.04 -10.02
C ILE A 53 -6.32 7.23 -10.08
N GLY A 54 -5.62 7.28 -11.19
CA GLY A 54 -4.35 6.58 -11.39
C GLY A 54 -4.18 6.10 -12.82
N PRO A 55 -3.17 5.25 -13.11
CA PRO A 55 -2.24 4.66 -12.12
C PRO A 55 -1.13 5.61 -11.70
N ILE A 56 -0.79 5.62 -10.43
CA ILE A 56 0.40 6.25 -9.91
C ILE A 56 1.44 5.14 -9.72
N LEU A 57 2.60 5.26 -10.36
CA LEU A 57 3.67 4.27 -10.25
C LEU A 57 4.43 4.46 -8.95
N ILE A 58 4.49 3.42 -8.13
CA ILE A 58 5.16 3.44 -6.83
C ILE A 58 6.03 2.20 -6.69
N ASN A 59 7.26 2.39 -6.20
CA ASN A 59 8.15 1.30 -5.88
C ASN A 59 7.74 0.63 -4.56
N CYS A 60 7.76 -0.69 -4.54
CA CYS A 60 7.39 -1.44 -3.34
C CYS A 60 8.07 -2.81 -3.25
N LEU A 61 8.01 -3.41 -2.07
CA LEU A 61 8.31 -4.82 -1.85
C LEU A 61 7.04 -5.63 -1.95
N ILE A 62 7.11 -6.77 -2.63
CA ILE A 62 5.96 -7.63 -2.86
C ILE A 62 6.15 -8.95 -2.12
N VAL A 63 5.20 -9.28 -1.27
CA VAL A 63 5.12 -10.57 -0.59
C VAL A 63 3.88 -11.29 -1.09
N ARG A 64 4.09 -12.34 -1.88
CA ARG A 64 3.01 -13.15 -2.43
C ARG A 64 2.54 -14.16 -1.39
N GLY A 65 1.24 -14.20 -1.15
CA GLY A 65 0.62 -15.29 -0.42
C GLY A 65 0.42 -16.53 -1.30
N ASP A 66 -0.03 -17.59 -0.68
CA ASP A 66 -0.33 -18.84 -1.37
C ASP A 66 -1.53 -18.68 -2.31
N PHE A 67 -1.47 -19.41 -3.40
CA PHE A 67 -2.55 -19.52 -4.35
C PHE A 67 -3.49 -20.63 -3.89
N THR A 68 -4.73 -20.29 -3.56
CA THR A 68 -5.73 -21.27 -3.12
C THR A 68 -6.87 -21.31 -4.12
N THR A 69 -7.15 -22.50 -4.66
CA THR A 69 -8.33 -22.72 -5.49
C THR A 69 -9.39 -23.42 -4.63
N ARG A 70 -10.54 -22.80 -4.52
CA ARG A 70 -11.72 -23.41 -3.87
C ARG A 70 -12.72 -23.75 -4.94
N ASN A 71 -13.21 -25.00 -4.92
CA ASN A 71 -14.31 -25.41 -5.77
C ASN A 71 -15.62 -25.14 -5.02
N ASN A 72 -16.40 -24.21 -5.54
CA ASN A 72 -17.74 -23.92 -5.08
C ASN A 72 -18.77 -24.52 -6.06
N ASP A 73 -20.04 -24.57 -5.67
CA ASP A 73 -21.13 -25.05 -6.52
C ASP A 73 -21.29 -24.27 -7.84
N PHE A 74 -20.70 -23.08 -7.91
CA PHE A 74 -20.67 -22.21 -9.10
C PHE A 74 -19.38 -22.33 -9.94
N GLY A 75 -18.45 -23.22 -9.55
CA GLY A 75 -17.19 -23.46 -10.27
C GLY A 75 -15.94 -23.20 -9.42
N PRO A 76 -14.76 -23.32 -10.04
CA PRO A 76 -13.49 -23.05 -9.35
C PRO A 76 -13.33 -21.54 -9.10
N ASP A 77 -13.22 -21.16 -7.83
CA ASP A 77 -12.89 -19.83 -7.40
C ASP A 77 -11.40 -19.76 -7.00
N THR A 78 -10.69 -18.80 -7.55
CA THR A 78 -9.26 -18.63 -7.31
C THR A 78 -9.02 -17.46 -6.38
N PHE A 79 -8.49 -17.76 -5.21
CA PHE A 79 -8.16 -16.77 -4.20
C PHE A 79 -6.64 -16.62 -4.10
N ARG A 80 -6.16 -15.39 -4.23
CA ARG A 80 -4.75 -15.05 -4.05
C ARG A 80 -4.62 -13.77 -3.28
N THR A 81 -3.85 -13.83 -2.21
CA THR A 81 -3.48 -12.65 -1.43
C THR A 81 -2.07 -12.19 -1.78
N VAL A 82 -1.89 -10.89 -1.80
CA VAL A 82 -0.57 -10.26 -1.96
C VAL A 82 -0.46 -9.14 -0.93
N ALA A 83 0.68 -9.07 -0.27
CA ALA A 83 1.00 -7.95 0.61
C ALA A 83 2.03 -7.05 -0.08
N PHE A 84 1.67 -5.81 -0.30
CA PHE A 84 2.55 -4.76 -0.81
C PHE A 84 3.11 -3.96 0.36
N ARG A 85 4.43 -3.82 0.41
CA ARG A 85 5.10 -3.04 1.44
C ARG A 85 5.67 -1.78 0.80
N PHE A 86 5.08 -0.66 1.14
CA PHE A 86 5.51 0.65 0.66
C PHE A 86 6.35 1.34 1.74
N LEU A 87 7.40 2.03 1.32
CA LEU A 87 8.07 2.97 2.19
C LEU A 87 7.20 4.22 2.34
N LYS A 88 7.06 4.71 3.57
CA LYS A 88 6.25 5.90 3.83
C LYS A 88 6.76 7.11 3.05
N VAL A 89 8.08 7.26 2.94
CA VAL A 89 8.70 8.34 2.16
C VAL A 89 8.31 8.27 0.67
N GLY A 90 8.25 7.06 0.09
CA GLY A 90 7.83 6.87 -1.31
C GLY A 90 6.36 7.26 -1.53
N LEU A 91 5.48 6.92 -0.58
CA LEU A 91 4.07 7.29 -0.62
C LEU A 91 3.87 8.81 -0.45
N GLU A 92 4.62 9.44 0.46
CA GLU A 92 4.60 10.89 0.65
C GLU A 92 5.06 11.62 -0.62
N PHE A 93 6.11 11.13 -1.27
CA PHE A 93 6.60 11.69 -2.53
C PHE A 93 5.58 11.55 -3.67
N ALA A 94 4.90 10.42 -3.73
CA ALA A 94 3.83 10.16 -4.69
C ALA A 94 2.51 10.87 -4.33
N ASN A 95 2.43 11.50 -3.15
CA ASN A 95 1.22 12.10 -2.59
C ASN A 95 0.04 11.12 -2.54
N VAL A 96 0.32 9.89 -2.13
CA VAL A 96 -0.66 8.81 -2.00
C VAL A 96 -0.83 8.43 -0.53
N VAL A 97 -2.06 8.41 -0.08
CA VAL A 97 -2.45 7.88 1.23
C VAL A 97 -3.26 6.61 0.98
N PRO A 98 -2.70 5.44 1.28
CA PRO A 98 -3.42 4.18 1.05
C PRO A 98 -4.72 4.11 1.85
N ALA A 99 -5.78 3.67 1.20
CA ALA A 99 -7.09 3.47 1.80
C ALA A 99 -7.65 2.09 1.45
N VAL A 100 -8.52 1.57 2.32
CA VAL A 100 -9.24 0.33 2.05
C VAL A 100 -10.19 0.54 0.87
N GLY A 101 -10.18 -0.40 -0.06
CA GLY A 101 -10.94 -0.33 -1.30
C GLY A 101 -10.20 0.30 -2.47
N ASP A 102 -8.96 0.80 -2.26
CA ASP A 102 -8.06 1.17 -3.35
C ASP A 102 -7.62 -0.07 -4.13
N VAL A 103 -7.05 0.14 -5.29
CA VAL A 103 -6.64 -0.95 -6.18
C VAL A 103 -5.16 -0.84 -6.51
N VAL A 104 -4.46 -1.96 -6.43
CA VAL A 104 -3.06 -2.08 -6.84
C VAL A 104 -2.97 -2.98 -8.07
N MET A 105 -2.40 -2.48 -9.14
CA MET A 105 -2.13 -3.25 -10.35
C MET A 105 -0.69 -3.79 -10.30
N TYR A 106 -0.58 -5.10 -10.40
CA TYR A 106 0.69 -5.79 -10.43
C TYR A 106 0.62 -7.00 -11.36
N ASN A 107 1.58 -7.11 -12.28
CA ASN A 107 1.69 -8.22 -13.24
C ASN A 107 0.36 -8.48 -13.99
N GLU A 108 -0.21 -7.42 -14.55
CA GLU A 108 -1.48 -7.44 -15.31
C GLU A 108 -2.72 -7.89 -14.50
N ALA A 109 -2.58 -8.07 -13.18
CA ALA A 109 -3.65 -8.41 -12.27
C ALA A 109 -3.98 -7.23 -11.34
N TYR A 110 -5.22 -7.15 -10.94
CA TYR A 110 -5.72 -6.10 -10.05
C TYR A 110 -6.00 -6.68 -8.67
N TYR A 111 -5.55 -5.97 -7.65
CA TYR A 111 -5.67 -6.37 -6.26
C TYR A 111 -6.38 -5.27 -5.48
N GLU A 112 -7.53 -5.59 -4.88
CA GLU A 112 -8.25 -4.66 -4.01
C GLU A 112 -7.64 -4.67 -2.61
N VAL A 113 -7.52 -3.50 -2.01
CA VAL A 113 -6.95 -3.31 -0.67
C VAL A 113 -7.98 -3.68 0.40
N ASP A 114 -7.67 -4.69 1.19
CA ASP A 114 -8.49 -5.17 2.31
C ASP A 114 -8.14 -4.51 3.62
N ASN A 115 -6.84 -4.42 3.89
CA ASN A 115 -6.33 -3.97 5.17
C ASN A 115 -4.99 -3.26 5.02
N ILE A 116 -4.80 -2.26 5.86
CA ILE A 116 -3.59 -1.45 5.92
C ILE A 116 -3.00 -1.55 7.31
N ASN A 117 -1.75 -1.99 7.38
CA ASN A 117 -1.01 -2.08 8.64
C ASN A 117 0.11 -1.03 8.67
N GLN A 118 0.00 -0.10 9.61
CA GLN A 118 0.96 0.99 9.81
C GLN A 118 1.84 0.77 11.05
N ASN A 119 1.85 -0.42 11.65
CA ASN A 119 2.57 -0.72 12.89
C ASN A 119 4.06 -1.02 12.68
N GLN A 120 4.63 -0.71 11.54
CA GLN A 120 6.05 -0.89 11.25
C GLN A 120 6.86 0.30 11.77
N LEU A 121 6.94 0.38 13.09
CA LEU A 121 7.57 1.50 13.78
C LEU A 121 9.09 1.47 13.60
N PHE A 122 9.66 2.65 13.42
CA PHE A 122 11.10 2.82 13.32
C PHE A 122 11.77 2.45 14.64
N LEU A 123 12.67 1.46 14.63
CA LEU A 123 13.33 0.88 15.80
C LEU A 123 12.35 0.37 16.89
N GLY A 124 11.11 0.04 16.53
CA GLY A 124 10.11 -0.42 17.48
C GLY A 124 9.63 0.64 18.48
N LYS A 125 9.86 1.92 18.16
CA LYS A 125 9.46 3.01 19.05
C LYS A 125 8.03 3.42 18.78
N ASP A 126 7.23 3.45 19.86
CA ASP A 126 5.83 3.82 19.83
C ASP A 126 5.68 5.33 19.48
N PRO A 127 4.78 5.69 18.53
CA PRO A 127 4.47 7.09 18.21
C PRO A 127 3.96 7.91 19.39
N ASP A 128 3.28 7.29 20.35
CA ASP A 128 2.78 7.96 21.53
C ASP A 128 3.87 8.34 22.56
N TYR A 129 5.08 7.83 22.36
CA TYR A 129 6.23 8.25 23.13
C TYR A 129 6.79 9.55 22.59
N ALA A 130 6.56 10.63 23.28
CA ALA A 130 7.10 11.95 22.96
C ALA A 130 8.64 11.87 22.90
N TYR A 131 9.17 11.69 21.70
CA TYR A 131 10.58 11.90 21.45
C TYR A 131 10.82 13.39 21.32
N SER A 132 11.62 13.87 22.25
CA SER A 132 12.06 15.25 22.35
C SER A 132 12.39 15.85 20.98
N GLU A 133 11.77 17.00 20.75
CA GLU A 133 12.26 18.08 19.91
C GLU A 133 12.50 17.78 18.44
N GLY A 134 11.49 18.04 17.64
CA GLY A 134 11.66 18.30 16.21
C GLY A 134 11.71 17.08 15.29
N LEU A 135 11.23 15.95 15.74
CA LEU A 135 11.23 14.71 14.96
C LEU A 135 9.83 14.14 14.80
N ASP A 136 9.06 14.77 13.96
CA ASP A 136 7.75 14.28 13.51
C ASP A 136 7.80 12.90 12.83
N ARG A 137 9.01 12.34 12.68
CA ARG A 137 9.23 11.04 12.01
C ARG A 137 9.53 9.89 12.95
N PHE A 138 10.00 10.15 14.16
CA PHE A 138 10.10 9.11 15.19
C PHE A 138 8.72 8.80 15.73
N GLY A 139 8.36 7.54 15.68
CA GLY A 139 7.03 7.10 16.03
C GLY A 139 6.08 7.03 14.83
N ALA A 140 6.46 7.59 13.69
CA ALA A 140 5.75 7.32 12.45
C ALA A 140 6.11 5.94 11.92
N SER A 141 5.18 5.30 11.27
CA SER A 141 5.41 4.05 10.57
C SER A 141 6.48 4.25 9.48
N PHE A 142 7.51 3.43 9.51
CA PHE A 142 8.59 3.48 8.51
C PHE A 142 8.12 2.95 7.15
N SER A 143 7.33 1.89 7.21
CA SER A 143 6.71 1.28 6.04
C SER A 143 5.25 0.97 6.32
N ILE A 144 4.47 0.95 5.27
CA ILE A 144 3.04 0.61 5.30
C ILE A 144 2.85 -0.71 4.58
N ILE A 145 2.22 -1.66 5.25
CA ILE A 145 1.87 -2.95 4.65
C ILE A 145 0.43 -2.89 4.21
N VAL A 146 0.21 -3.05 2.92
CA VAL A 146 -1.10 -3.08 2.30
C VAL A 146 -1.41 -4.52 1.92
N ASN A 147 -2.34 -5.14 2.62
CA ASN A 147 -2.82 -6.48 2.33
C ASN A 147 -3.95 -6.39 1.32
N THR A 148 -3.88 -7.22 0.30
CA THR A 148 -4.80 -7.19 -0.83
C THR A 148 -5.23 -8.58 -1.24
N HIS A 149 -6.36 -8.67 -1.91
CA HIS A 149 -6.81 -9.89 -2.58
C HIS A 149 -6.96 -9.66 -4.08
N LEU A 150 -6.84 -10.73 -4.84
CA LEU A 150 -7.07 -10.71 -6.28
C LEU A 150 -8.53 -10.34 -6.56
N ALA A 151 -8.72 -9.37 -7.43
CA ALA A 151 -10.05 -8.92 -7.81
C ALA A 151 -10.19 -8.83 -9.33
N GLU A 152 -11.41 -8.99 -9.81
CA GLU A 152 -11.69 -8.93 -11.25
C GLU A 152 -11.70 -7.48 -11.74
N PRO A 153 -10.98 -7.17 -12.84
CA PRO A 153 -10.87 -5.79 -13.36
C PRO A 153 -12.22 -5.20 -13.79
N GLU A 154 -13.16 -6.05 -14.14
CA GLU A 154 -14.50 -5.64 -14.58
C GLU A 154 -15.28 -4.93 -13.47
N ARG A 155 -15.00 -5.26 -12.18
CA ARG A 155 -15.62 -4.60 -11.03
C ARG A 155 -15.23 -3.14 -10.86
N PHE A 156 -14.08 -2.76 -11.41
CA PHE A 156 -13.52 -1.42 -11.18
C PHE A 156 -13.77 -0.46 -12.34
N GLY A 157 -14.25 -0.94 -13.48
CA GLY A 157 -14.38 -0.10 -14.67
C GLY A 157 -13.05 0.45 -15.21
N ILE A 158 -11.93 -0.09 -14.72
CA ILE A 158 -10.59 0.31 -15.12
C ILE A 158 -10.25 -0.39 -16.44
N GLN A 159 -9.87 0.38 -17.46
CA GLN A 159 -9.39 -0.20 -18.72
C GLN A 159 -8.06 -0.93 -18.45
N ARG A 160 -7.94 -2.15 -18.96
CA ARG A 160 -6.69 -2.91 -18.87
C ARG A 160 -5.55 -2.11 -19.49
N GLN A 161 -4.60 -1.74 -18.67
CA GLN A 161 -3.34 -1.14 -19.09
C GLN A 161 -2.24 -2.17 -18.92
N ARG A 162 -1.39 -2.27 -19.92
CA ARG A 162 -0.12 -3.01 -19.83
C ARG A 162 0.95 -2.02 -19.38
N LEU A 163 1.55 -2.29 -18.24
CA LEU A 163 2.74 -1.58 -17.74
C LEU A 163 4.00 -2.29 -18.21
#